data_a3108e32b3b0191b996d9cf790195175
#
_entry.id   a3108e32b3b0191b996d9cf790195175
#
_cell.length_a   1.000
_cell.length_b   1.000
_cell.length_c   1.000
_cell.angle_alpha   90.00
_cell.angle_beta   90.00
_cell.angle_gamma   90.00
#
_symmetry.space_group_name_H-M   'P 1'
#
loop_
_entity.id
_entity.type
_entity.pdbx_description
1 polymer ?
#
loop_
_entity_poly.entity_id
_entity_poly.type
_entity_poly.pdbx_seq_one_letter_code
_entity_poly.pdbx_strand_id
1 'polypeptide(L)'
;MWNVKGIRPIDMVPYDYSRENYTELGYVTEGVTTYMGDRILFESDVFDQTQYFKELSNLLKRHFHNDGRLHYSVSESSWDTWLDGYTSGIPGRKVSIYVEGALIALICDAEIRDQTKGLKTLHDAVSYT
;
A
#
# COMPACT_ATOMS: atom_id res chain seq x y z
N MET A 1 11.76 -3.89 -4.38
CA MET A 1 11.26 -3.45 -5.70
C MET A 1 10.87 -4.60 -6.61
N TRP A 2 10.49 -5.65 -5.99
CA TRP A 2 9.97 -6.86 -6.63
C TRP A 2 8.66 -6.58 -7.38
N ASN A 3 7.72 -5.85 -6.77
CA ASN A 3 6.40 -5.56 -7.32
C ASN A 3 6.36 -4.65 -8.57
N VAL A 4 7.41 -3.90 -8.87
CA VAL A 4 7.40 -2.96 -10.00
C VAL A 4 8.35 -3.38 -11.12
N LYS A 5 9.46 -4.02 -10.78
CA LYS A 5 10.43 -4.47 -11.78
C LYS A 5 10.13 -5.87 -12.31
N GLY A 6 9.71 -6.80 -11.43
CA GLY A 6 9.38 -8.17 -11.80
C GLY A 6 7.93 -8.31 -12.27
N ILE A 7 7.00 -7.80 -11.45
CA ILE A 7 5.56 -7.85 -11.69
C ILE A 7 5.00 -6.44 -11.57
N ARG A 8 4.17 -6.03 -12.51
CA ARG A 8 3.52 -4.70 -12.51
C ARG A 8 2.08 -4.81 -13.00
N PRO A 9 1.21 -3.84 -12.68
CA PRO A 9 -0.14 -3.78 -13.22
C PRO A 9 -0.15 -3.89 -14.75
N ILE A 10 -1.17 -4.55 -15.30
CA ILE A 10 -1.25 -4.80 -16.74
C ILE A 10 -1.33 -3.52 -17.58
N ASP A 11 -1.96 -2.49 -17.04
CA ASP A 11 -2.06 -1.15 -17.64
C ASP A 11 -0.72 -0.41 -17.71
N MET A 12 0.30 -0.91 -17.00
CA MET A 12 1.69 -0.43 -17.07
C MET A 12 2.60 -1.33 -17.94
N VAL A 13 2.03 -2.18 -18.79
CA VAL A 13 2.78 -3.09 -19.66
C VAL A 13 2.38 -2.88 -21.14
N PRO A 14 3.34 -2.59 -22.03
CA PRO A 14 4.75 -2.30 -21.78
C PRO A 14 4.95 -0.94 -21.11
N TYR A 15 5.93 -0.83 -20.23
CA TYR A 15 6.23 0.43 -19.56
C TYR A 15 6.90 1.40 -20.56
N ASP A 16 6.30 2.58 -20.74
CA ASP A 16 6.82 3.61 -21.64
C ASP A 16 7.58 4.67 -20.83
N TYR A 17 8.90 4.70 -20.96
CA TYR A 17 9.77 5.64 -20.22
C TYR A 17 9.73 7.08 -20.77
N SER A 18 9.04 7.32 -21.90
CA SER A 18 8.94 8.64 -22.52
C SER A 18 7.74 9.47 -22.03
N ARG A 19 6.85 8.87 -21.27
CA ARG A 19 5.61 9.50 -20.75
C ARG A 19 5.17 8.90 -19.43
N GLU A 20 4.15 9.51 -18.84
CA GLU A 20 3.47 9.00 -17.64
C GLU A 20 2.78 7.66 -17.93
N ASN A 21 2.91 6.73 -16.98
CA ASN A 21 2.23 5.43 -17.04
C ASN A 21 1.19 5.38 -15.92
N TYR A 22 -0.06 5.56 -16.26
CA TYR A 22 -1.16 5.62 -15.32
C TYR A 22 -1.62 4.23 -14.92
N THR A 23 -1.98 4.07 -13.64
CA THR A 23 -2.60 2.86 -13.09
C THR A 23 -3.49 3.20 -11.92
N GLU A 24 -4.60 2.50 -11.78
CA GLU A 24 -5.47 2.55 -10.60
C GLU A 24 -4.95 1.65 -9.46
N LEU A 25 -3.94 0.83 -9.72
CA LEU A 25 -3.41 -0.17 -8.79
C LEU A 25 -2.14 0.27 -8.03
N GLY A 26 -1.81 1.57 -8.07
CA GLY A 26 -0.67 2.11 -7.32
C GLY A 26 -0.72 1.77 -5.83
N TYR A 27 -1.90 1.80 -5.23
CA TYR A 27 -2.11 1.44 -3.83
C TYR A 27 -1.82 -0.05 -3.54
N VAL A 28 -2.01 -0.93 -4.50
CA VAL A 28 -1.65 -2.35 -4.35
C VAL A 28 -0.14 -2.50 -4.34
N THR A 29 0.55 -1.92 -5.34
CA THR A 29 2.01 -2.05 -5.46
C THR A 29 2.75 -1.41 -4.28
N GLU A 30 2.40 -0.20 -3.92
CA GLU A 30 3.07 0.57 -2.86
C GLU A 30 2.57 0.20 -1.47
N GLY A 31 1.27 -0.07 -1.34
CA GLY A 31 0.66 -0.43 -0.06
C GLY A 31 1.07 -1.81 0.44
N VAL A 32 1.05 -2.83 -0.42
CA VAL A 32 1.54 -4.17 -0.08
C VAL A 32 3.03 -4.11 0.29
N THR A 33 3.83 -3.36 -0.47
CA THR A 33 5.27 -3.18 -0.19
C THR A 33 5.50 -2.52 1.17
N THR A 34 4.73 -1.48 1.50
CA THR A 34 4.82 -0.78 2.79
C THR A 34 4.44 -1.71 3.95
N TYR A 35 3.30 -2.39 3.85
CA TYR A 35 2.84 -3.34 4.87
C TYR A 35 3.85 -4.49 5.08
N MET A 36 4.28 -5.12 3.99
CA MET A 36 5.21 -6.25 4.05
C MET A 36 6.59 -5.82 4.56
N GLY A 37 7.04 -4.61 4.27
CA GLY A 37 8.29 -4.06 4.79
C GLY A 37 8.29 -4.04 6.32
N ASP A 38 7.30 -3.41 6.94
CA ASP A 38 7.17 -3.34 8.40
C ASP A 38 6.95 -4.72 9.02
N ARG A 39 6.17 -5.57 8.34
CA ARG A 39 5.89 -6.93 8.79
C ARG A 39 7.15 -7.80 8.80
N ILE A 40 7.96 -7.75 7.74
CA ILE A 40 9.22 -8.50 7.64
C ILE A 40 10.20 -8.03 8.72
N LEU A 41 10.31 -6.73 8.97
CA LEU A 41 11.17 -6.19 10.04
C LEU A 41 10.75 -6.71 11.42
N PHE A 42 9.45 -6.84 11.66
CA PHE A 42 8.94 -7.41 12.90
C PHE A 42 9.18 -8.94 12.99
N GLU A 43 8.90 -9.68 11.92
CA GLU A 43 9.05 -11.15 11.89
C GLU A 43 10.53 -11.59 11.92
N SER A 44 11.45 -10.72 11.54
CA SER A 44 12.92 -10.96 11.60
C SER A 44 13.57 -10.43 12.89
N ASP A 45 12.78 -10.02 13.88
CA ASP A 45 13.25 -9.46 15.17
C ASP A 45 14.11 -8.17 15.02
N VAL A 46 14.05 -7.50 13.85
CA VAL A 46 14.66 -6.16 13.67
C VAL A 46 13.83 -5.10 14.38
N PHE A 47 12.49 -5.19 14.25
CA PHE A 47 11.57 -4.42 15.06
C PHE A 47 11.09 -5.25 16.25
N ASP A 48 11.12 -4.66 17.44
CA ASP A 48 10.35 -5.18 18.57
C ASP A 48 8.86 -4.83 18.41
N GLN A 49 8.04 -5.41 19.29
CA GLN A 49 6.59 -5.17 19.29
C GLN A 49 6.23 -3.68 19.44
N THR A 50 6.98 -2.94 20.25
CA THR A 50 6.75 -1.51 20.48
C THR A 50 7.01 -0.70 19.21
N GLN A 51 8.09 -1.01 18.50
CA GLN A 51 8.45 -0.36 17.25
C GLN A 51 7.42 -0.66 16.16
N TYR A 52 7.01 -1.91 16.01
CA TYR A 52 5.97 -2.30 15.06
C TYR A 52 4.64 -1.58 15.31
N PHE A 53 4.16 -1.55 16.55
CA PHE A 53 2.92 -0.83 16.89
C PHE A 53 3.05 0.69 16.77
N LYS A 54 4.24 1.24 16.92
CA LYS A 54 4.49 2.65 16.66
C LYS A 54 4.29 2.98 15.18
N GLU A 55 4.84 2.18 14.27
CA GLU A 55 4.66 2.39 12.83
C GLU A 55 3.19 2.19 12.41
N LEU A 56 2.51 1.16 12.92
CA LEU A 56 1.08 0.99 12.68
C LEU A 56 0.26 2.19 13.21
N SER A 57 0.60 2.72 14.38
CA SER A 57 -0.04 3.92 14.92
C SER A 57 0.20 5.15 14.06
N ASN A 58 1.38 5.26 13.44
CA ASN A 58 1.70 6.34 12.51
C ASN A 58 0.87 6.25 11.23
N LEU A 59 0.68 5.04 10.68
CA LEU A 59 -0.20 4.81 9.52
C LEU A 59 -1.64 5.22 9.85
N LEU A 60 -2.18 4.77 10.99
CA LEU A 60 -3.53 5.11 11.44
C LEU A 60 -3.71 6.62 11.67
N LYS A 61 -2.74 7.29 12.29
CA LYS A 61 -2.77 8.74 12.45
C LYS A 61 -2.82 9.45 11.11
N ARG A 62 -1.99 9.06 10.15
CA ARG A 62 -1.97 9.65 8.81
C ARG A 62 -3.30 9.43 8.07
N HIS A 63 -3.91 8.25 8.21
CA HIS A 63 -5.24 7.96 7.69
C HIS A 63 -6.30 8.89 8.28
N PHE A 64 -6.41 8.94 9.60
CA PHE A 64 -7.47 9.72 10.27
C PHE A 64 -7.30 11.23 10.14
N HIS A 65 -6.08 11.75 9.95
CA HIS A 65 -5.82 13.17 9.74
C HIS A 65 -5.86 13.61 8.27
N ASN A 66 -6.18 12.71 7.35
CA ASN A 66 -6.34 13.06 5.94
C ASN A 66 -7.82 13.06 5.56
N ASP A 67 -8.41 14.24 5.43
CA ASP A 67 -9.83 14.39 5.04
C ASP A 67 -10.10 13.93 3.61
N GLY A 68 -9.08 13.77 2.77
CA GLY A 68 -9.18 13.19 1.43
C GLY A 68 -9.88 11.83 1.42
N ARG A 69 -9.74 11.03 2.49
CA ARG A 69 -10.42 9.73 2.64
C ARG A 69 -11.95 9.79 2.57
N LEU A 70 -12.53 10.96 2.79
CA LEU A 70 -13.99 11.17 2.73
C LEU A 70 -14.47 11.50 1.32
N HIS A 71 -13.56 11.82 0.39
CA HIS A 71 -13.89 12.38 -0.92
C HIS A 71 -13.25 11.65 -2.08
N TYR A 72 -12.12 10.98 -1.85
CA TYR A 72 -11.34 10.31 -2.88
C TYR A 72 -11.10 8.85 -2.53
N SER A 73 -11.29 7.99 -3.51
CA SER A 73 -10.89 6.60 -3.40
C SER A 73 -9.37 6.45 -3.53
N VAL A 74 -8.86 5.32 -3.07
CA VAL A 74 -7.45 4.97 -3.21
C VAL A 74 -7.08 4.66 -4.68
N SER A 75 -8.05 4.20 -5.48
CA SER A 75 -7.90 3.96 -6.92
C SER A 75 -7.71 5.28 -7.68
N GLU A 76 -8.61 6.27 -7.48
CA GLU A 76 -8.46 7.61 -8.03
C GLU A 76 -7.15 8.27 -7.60
N SER A 77 -6.78 8.13 -6.33
CA SER A 77 -5.51 8.66 -5.81
C SER A 77 -4.28 7.98 -6.42
N SER A 78 -4.40 6.71 -6.81
CA SER A 78 -3.36 5.99 -7.55
C SER A 78 -3.18 6.55 -8.96
N TRP A 79 -4.29 6.76 -9.67
CA TRP A 79 -4.29 7.36 -11.00
C TRP A 79 -3.68 8.75 -10.99
N ASP A 80 -4.05 9.57 -10.01
CA ASP A 80 -3.62 10.96 -9.87
C ASP A 80 -2.21 11.14 -9.31
N THR A 81 -1.45 10.05 -9.09
CA THR A 81 -0.09 10.14 -8.55
C THR A 81 0.83 11.01 -9.42
N TRP A 82 0.69 10.97 -10.74
CA TRP A 82 1.47 11.78 -11.66
C TRP A 82 1.10 13.27 -11.65
N LEU A 83 -0.13 13.63 -11.25
CA LEU A 83 -0.59 15.01 -11.25
C LEU A 83 0.02 15.81 -10.09
N ASP A 84 -0.02 15.26 -8.88
CA ASP A 84 0.38 15.96 -7.66
C ASP A 84 1.69 15.44 -7.05
N GLY A 85 2.21 14.32 -7.57
CA GLY A 85 3.35 13.64 -6.95
C GLY A 85 3.04 13.23 -5.49
N TYR A 86 3.97 13.49 -4.59
CA TYR A 86 3.83 13.13 -3.17
C TYR A 86 3.15 14.19 -2.31
N THR A 87 3.01 15.41 -2.83
CA THR A 87 2.40 16.52 -2.10
C THR A 87 1.21 17.05 -2.88
N SER A 88 0.01 16.96 -2.29
CA SER A 88 -1.19 17.55 -2.88
C SER A 88 -1.07 19.07 -2.95
N GLY A 89 -1.37 19.65 -4.11
CA GLY A 89 -1.50 21.09 -4.26
C GLY A 89 -2.75 21.66 -3.55
N ILE A 90 -3.77 20.84 -3.33
CA ILE A 90 -5.03 21.19 -2.65
C ILE A 90 -5.19 20.27 -1.43
N PRO A 91 -5.38 20.82 -0.21
CA PRO A 91 -5.62 20.03 0.98
C PRO A 91 -6.85 19.12 0.84
N GLY A 92 -6.74 17.87 1.30
CA GLY A 92 -7.81 16.88 1.24
C GLY A 92 -8.19 16.42 -0.17
N ARG A 93 -7.36 16.70 -1.19
CA ARG A 93 -7.65 16.33 -2.57
C ARG A 93 -7.51 14.83 -2.81
N LYS A 94 -6.53 14.18 -2.20
CA LYS A 94 -6.27 12.75 -2.39
C LYS A 94 -5.79 12.08 -1.10
N VAL A 95 -5.77 10.76 -1.12
CA VAL A 95 -5.18 9.95 -0.05
C VAL A 95 -3.79 9.46 -0.42
N SER A 96 -3.02 9.05 0.58
CA SER A 96 -1.73 8.42 0.35
C SER A 96 -1.92 6.95 -0.03
N ILE A 97 -1.54 6.59 -1.25
CA ILE A 97 -1.58 5.21 -1.73
C ILE A 97 -0.70 4.25 -0.89
N TYR A 98 0.34 4.77 -0.26
CA TYR A 98 1.20 4.03 0.68
C TYR A 98 0.45 3.71 1.97
N VAL A 99 -0.19 4.73 2.57
CA VAL A 99 -0.89 4.59 3.86
C VAL A 99 -2.16 3.75 3.70
N GLU A 100 -3.04 4.15 2.80
CA GLU A 100 -4.31 3.45 2.59
C GLU A 100 -4.08 2.04 2.06
N GLY A 101 -3.15 1.87 1.13
CA GLY A 101 -2.79 0.57 0.61
C GLY A 101 -2.18 -0.36 1.67
N ALA A 102 -1.35 0.16 2.59
CA ALA A 102 -0.83 -0.64 3.71
C ALA A 102 -1.92 -1.06 4.69
N LEU A 103 -2.88 -0.18 4.99
CA LEU A 103 -4.02 -0.52 5.85
C LEU A 103 -4.96 -1.54 5.19
N ILE A 104 -5.19 -1.43 3.89
CA ILE A 104 -5.93 -2.44 3.11
C ILE A 104 -5.19 -3.79 3.16
N ALA A 105 -3.87 -3.80 2.94
CA ALA A 105 -3.06 -5.00 3.01
C ALA A 105 -3.09 -5.65 4.41
N LEU A 106 -3.04 -4.85 5.47
CA LEU A 106 -3.20 -5.31 6.86
C LEU A 106 -4.55 -6.00 7.07
N ILE A 107 -5.65 -5.40 6.58
CA ILE A 107 -7.00 -5.98 6.70
C ILE A 107 -7.08 -7.29 5.91
N CYS A 108 -6.55 -7.34 4.70
CA CYS A 108 -6.50 -8.55 3.89
C CYS A 108 -5.68 -9.66 4.58
N ASP A 109 -4.52 -9.34 5.16
CA ASP A 109 -3.70 -10.33 5.88
C ASP A 109 -4.42 -10.86 7.13
N ALA A 110 -5.08 -9.97 7.87
CA ALA A 110 -5.88 -10.37 9.04
C ALA A 110 -7.02 -11.31 8.66
N GLU A 111 -7.75 -11.00 7.58
CA GLU A 111 -8.84 -11.83 7.07
C GLU A 111 -8.35 -13.20 6.58
N ILE A 112 -7.25 -13.25 5.82
CA ILE A 112 -6.63 -14.50 5.36
C ILE A 112 -6.23 -15.36 6.56
N ARG A 113 -5.59 -14.76 7.58
CA ARG A 113 -5.19 -15.47 8.80
C ARG A 113 -6.39 -16.01 9.58
N ASP A 114 -7.43 -15.22 9.71
CA ASP A 114 -8.66 -15.64 10.41
C ASP A 114 -9.32 -16.83 9.70
N GLN A 115 -9.59 -16.71 8.40
CA GLN A 115 -10.24 -17.76 7.61
C GLN A 115 -9.42 -19.04 7.49
N THR A 116 -8.08 -18.92 7.50
CA THR A 116 -7.18 -20.07 7.42
C THR A 116 -6.69 -20.58 8.76
N LYS A 117 -7.19 -20.03 9.88
CA LYS A 117 -6.73 -20.33 11.25
C LYS A 117 -5.22 -20.17 11.41
N GLY A 118 -4.67 -19.14 10.78
CA GLY A 118 -3.25 -18.81 10.82
C GLY A 118 -2.36 -19.64 9.89
N LEU A 119 -2.93 -20.50 9.03
CA LEU A 119 -2.15 -21.36 8.13
C LEU A 119 -1.61 -20.60 6.91
N LYS A 120 -2.25 -19.50 6.53
CA LYS A 120 -1.84 -18.66 5.39
C LYS A 120 -1.80 -17.19 5.75
N THR A 121 -1.10 -16.43 4.93
CA THR A 121 -0.84 -15.00 5.09
C THR A 121 -1.03 -14.28 3.75
N LEU A 122 -1.00 -12.97 3.77
CA LEU A 122 -0.97 -12.17 2.54
C LEU A 122 0.26 -12.52 1.67
N HIS A 123 1.40 -12.86 2.29
CA HIS A 123 2.60 -13.29 1.57
C HIS A 123 2.32 -14.53 0.71
N ASP A 124 1.57 -15.51 1.23
CA ASP A 124 1.19 -16.68 0.44
C ASP A 124 0.31 -16.28 -0.76
N ALA A 125 -0.62 -15.36 -0.58
CA ALA A 125 -1.49 -14.90 -1.66
C ALA A 125 -0.72 -14.19 -2.77
N VAL A 126 0.23 -13.31 -2.44
CA VAL A 126 0.99 -12.54 -3.44
C VAL A 126 2.17 -13.32 -4.05
N SER A 127 2.57 -14.45 -3.49
CA SER A 127 3.65 -15.28 -4.04
C SER A 127 3.15 -16.28 -5.09
N TYR A 128 1.83 -16.43 -5.26
CA TYR A 128 1.23 -17.28 -6.30
C TYR A 128 1.03 -16.57 -7.65
N THR A 129 1.36 -15.30 -7.74
CA THR A 129 1.33 -14.50 -8.96
C THR A 129 2.72 -14.32 -9.53
#